data_300edf4083da95965307b96f8ed39512
#
_entry.id   300edf4083da95965307b96f8ed39512
#
_cell.length_a   1.000
_cell.length_b   1.000
_cell.length_c   1.000
_cell.angle_alpha   90.00
_cell.angle_beta   90.00
_cell.angle_gamma   90.00
#
_symmetry.space_group_name_H-M   'P 1'
#
loop_
_entity.id
_entity.type
_entity.pdbx_description
1 polymer ?
#
loop_
_entity_poly.entity_id
_entity_poly.type
_entity_poly.pdbx_seq_one_letter_code
_entity_poly.pdbx_strand_id
1 'polypeptide(L)'
;MNSNRKYNEAAVKQFRKELLSMLEDIEDIDKKVLNKSVNIGLKDVKDNTPVGVYSNQVNFTTKDGKEVTFTTKDIKQGGFLRRLWKVTRINKSKKGVSKTIYNNADYAAYVNYGHRVVNKLGETVGWVKGKFMLEKAIKRVDKEMVKSFEEEVRRIN
;
A
#
# COMPACT_ATOMS: atom_id res chain seq x y z
N MET A 1 55.67 21.41 18.09
CA MET A 1 54.72 21.46 16.96
C MET A 1 53.69 20.32 16.91
N ASN A 2 53.64 19.38 17.84
CA ASN A 2 52.74 18.20 17.77
C ASN A 2 51.37 18.34 18.50
N SER A 3 51.18 19.37 19.32
CA SER A 3 50.00 19.53 20.17
C SER A 3 48.74 19.94 19.36
N ASN A 4 48.86 20.92 18.46
CA ASN A 4 47.73 21.42 17.66
C ASN A 4 47.23 20.38 16.66
N ARG A 5 48.12 19.52 16.12
CA ARG A 5 47.72 18.46 15.20
C ARG A 5 46.87 17.41 15.90
N LYS A 6 47.28 16.95 17.09
CA LYS A 6 46.51 15.98 17.89
C LYS A 6 45.17 16.56 18.35
N TYR A 7 45.11 17.82 18.70
CA TYR A 7 43.88 18.50 19.07
C TYR A 7 42.90 18.59 17.88
N ASN A 8 43.42 18.97 16.71
CA ASN A 8 42.62 19.03 15.50
C ASN A 8 42.12 17.63 15.04
N GLU A 9 42.96 16.60 15.17
CA GLU A 9 42.57 15.21 14.88
C GLU A 9 41.45 14.72 15.81
N ALA A 10 41.51 15.06 17.09
CA ALA A 10 40.47 14.73 18.07
C ALA A 10 39.15 15.46 17.77
N ALA A 11 39.22 16.78 17.47
CA ALA A 11 38.05 17.56 17.09
C ALA A 11 37.37 17.05 15.82
N VAL A 12 38.15 16.71 14.78
CA VAL A 12 37.60 16.10 13.53
C VAL A 12 36.97 14.74 13.80
N LYS A 13 37.57 13.93 14.68
CA LYS A 13 37.01 12.62 15.05
C LYS A 13 35.69 12.79 15.80
N GLN A 14 35.62 13.74 16.73
CA GLN A 14 34.40 14.06 17.46
C GLN A 14 33.30 14.55 16.52
N PHE A 15 33.59 15.49 15.63
CA PHE A 15 32.64 16.00 14.62
C PHE A 15 32.11 14.90 13.72
N ARG A 16 32.98 13.98 13.25
CA ARG A 16 32.53 12.81 12.46
C ARG A 16 31.57 11.92 13.24
N LYS A 17 31.85 11.71 14.53
CA LYS A 17 30.96 10.91 15.39
C LYS A 17 29.58 11.56 15.55
N GLU A 18 29.55 12.87 15.74
CA GLU A 18 28.29 13.63 15.84
C GLU A 18 27.50 13.59 14.53
N LEU A 19 28.16 13.75 13.35
CA LEU A 19 27.52 13.63 12.07
C LEU A 19 26.93 12.22 11.83
N LEU A 20 27.65 11.17 12.24
CA LEU A 20 27.14 9.80 12.11
C LEU A 20 25.91 9.59 12.99
N SER A 21 25.92 10.10 14.22
CA SER A 21 24.75 10.02 15.11
C SER A 21 23.53 10.75 14.54
N MET A 22 23.73 11.94 13.98
CA MET A 22 22.66 12.69 13.30
C MET A 22 22.07 11.92 12.09
N LEU A 23 22.93 11.25 11.33
CA LEU A 23 22.48 10.43 10.19
C LEU A 23 21.67 9.20 10.64
N GLU A 24 22.04 8.57 11.75
CA GLU A 24 21.29 7.47 12.35
C GLU A 24 19.91 7.96 12.85
N ASP A 25 19.84 9.12 13.48
CA ASP A 25 18.59 9.73 13.93
C ASP A 25 17.64 10.03 12.75
N ILE A 26 18.16 10.59 11.66
CA ILE A 26 17.38 10.85 10.42
C ILE A 26 16.84 9.53 9.84
N GLU A 27 17.67 8.49 9.77
CA GLU A 27 17.23 7.19 9.26
C GLU A 27 16.09 6.59 10.10
N ASP A 28 16.14 6.74 11.40
CA ASP A 28 15.10 6.25 12.30
C ASP A 28 13.79 7.05 12.17
N ILE A 29 13.89 8.36 11.92
CA ILE A 29 12.73 9.20 11.56
C ILE A 29 12.12 8.68 10.27
N ASP A 30 12.91 8.47 9.23
CA ASP A 30 12.44 7.99 7.93
C ASP A 30 11.69 6.65 8.06
N LYS A 31 12.22 5.72 8.84
CA LYS A 31 11.57 4.44 9.12
C LYS A 31 10.22 4.60 9.83
N LYS A 32 10.17 5.46 10.86
CA LYS A 32 8.93 5.72 11.62
C LYS A 32 7.87 6.37 10.75
N VAL A 33 8.24 7.41 10.01
CA VAL A 33 7.36 8.14 9.09
C VAL A 33 6.81 7.22 8.02
N LEU A 34 7.69 6.46 7.34
CA LEU A 34 7.30 5.54 6.30
C LEU A 34 6.38 4.45 6.84
N ASN A 35 6.71 3.87 7.99
CA ASN A 35 5.90 2.81 8.60
C ASN A 35 4.50 3.28 8.98
N LYS A 36 4.39 4.44 9.61
CA LYS A 36 3.11 5.05 10.00
C LYS A 36 2.27 5.35 8.76
N SER A 37 2.83 6.05 7.79
CA SER A 37 2.11 6.50 6.60
C SER A 37 1.65 5.34 5.71
N VAL A 38 2.50 4.34 5.48
CA VAL A 38 2.14 3.15 4.68
C VAL A 38 1.08 2.29 5.36
N ASN A 39 1.09 2.19 6.70
CA ASN A 39 0.03 1.47 7.42
C ASN A 39 -1.32 2.17 7.32
N ILE A 40 -1.35 3.51 7.32
CA ILE A 40 -2.55 4.31 7.04
C ILE A 40 -3.01 4.05 5.60
N GLY A 41 -2.10 4.06 4.63
CA GLY A 41 -2.41 3.72 3.24
C GLY A 41 -2.94 2.29 3.07
N LEU A 42 -2.40 1.32 3.81
CA LEU A 42 -2.91 -0.05 3.80
C LEU A 42 -4.36 -0.12 4.31
N LYS A 43 -4.67 0.63 5.36
CA LYS A 43 -6.05 0.73 5.85
C LYS A 43 -6.95 1.36 4.78
N ASP A 44 -6.53 2.49 4.21
CA ASP A 44 -7.29 3.22 3.21
C ASP A 44 -7.58 2.37 1.95
N VAL A 45 -6.58 1.65 1.41
CA VAL A 45 -6.78 0.76 0.27
C VAL A 45 -7.75 -0.38 0.58
N LYS A 46 -7.70 -0.94 1.79
CA LYS A 46 -8.65 -1.97 2.23
C LYS A 46 -10.06 -1.42 2.34
N ASP A 47 -10.24 -0.25 2.93
CA ASP A 47 -11.56 0.39 3.11
C ASP A 47 -12.19 0.77 1.77
N ASN A 48 -11.39 1.22 0.81
CA ASN A 48 -11.83 1.54 -0.55
C ASN A 48 -11.99 0.31 -1.47
N THR A 49 -11.59 -0.89 -1.02
CA THR A 49 -11.74 -2.11 -1.82
C THR A 49 -13.16 -2.64 -1.73
N PRO A 50 -13.85 -2.81 -2.87
CA PRO A 50 -15.22 -3.32 -2.87
C PRO A 50 -15.28 -4.75 -2.33
N VAL A 51 -16.37 -5.04 -1.64
CA VAL A 51 -16.68 -6.38 -1.14
C VAL A 51 -17.87 -6.91 -1.93
N GLY A 52 -17.70 -8.07 -2.56
CA GLY A 52 -18.81 -8.76 -3.21
C GLY A 52 -19.85 -9.21 -2.18
N VAL A 53 -21.09 -8.92 -2.46
CA VAL A 53 -22.22 -9.47 -1.71
C VAL A 53 -22.68 -10.72 -2.47
N TYR A 54 -22.67 -11.86 -1.80
CA TYR A 54 -23.09 -13.12 -2.37
C TYR A 54 -24.37 -13.60 -1.69
N SER A 55 -25.33 -14.02 -2.51
CA SER A 55 -26.52 -14.71 -2.04
C SER A 55 -26.31 -16.22 -2.19
N ASN A 56 -26.84 -17.00 -1.26
CA ASN A 56 -26.94 -18.44 -1.42
C ASN A 56 -28.08 -18.84 -2.38
N GLN A 57 -28.94 -17.90 -2.73
CA GLN A 57 -30.01 -18.08 -3.72
C GLN A 57 -29.49 -17.72 -5.11
N VAL A 58 -29.53 -18.67 -6.00
CA VAL A 58 -29.14 -18.51 -7.41
C VAL A 58 -30.41 -18.51 -8.27
N ASN A 59 -30.61 -17.43 -9.03
CA ASN A 59 -31.72 -17.26 -9.95
C ASN A 59 -31.13 -17.03 -11.34
N PHE A 60 -31.59 -17.81 -12.32
CA PHE A 60 -31.29 -17.59 -13.74
C PHE A 60 -32.39 -18.09 -14.63
N THR A 61 -32.49 -17.55 -15.83
CA THR A 61 -33.40 -17.98 -16.85
C THR A 61 -32.65 -18.88 -17.84
N THR A 62 -33.17 -20.07 -18.10
CA THR A 62 -32.63 -20.98 -19.10
C THR A 62 -32.85 -20.44 -20.50
N LYS A 63 -32.17 -21.02 -21.51
CA LYS A 63 -32.37 -20.64 -22.93
C LYS A 63 -33.82 -20.82 -23.38
N ASP A 64 -34.56 -21.73 -22.76
CA ASP A 64 -35.96 -22.06 -23.06
C ASP A 64 -36.94 -21.18 -22.25
N GLY A 65 -36.46 -20.12 -21.62
CA GLY A 65 -37.28 -19.16 -20.88
C GLY A 65 -37.75 -19.62 -19.49
N LYS A 66 -37.29 -20.78 -18.99
CA LYS A 66 -37.65 -21.24 -17.65
C LYS A 66 -36.80 -20.55 -16.60
N GLU A 67 -37.45 -20.01 -15.57
CA GLU A 67 -36.77 -19.50 -14.39
C GLU A 67 -36.36 -20.66 -13.48
N VAL A 68 -35.10 -20.72 -13.14
CA VAL A 68 -34.51 -21.69 -12.21
C VAL A 68 -34.02 -20.94 -10.99
N THR A 69 -34.51 -21.36 -9.82
CA THR A 69 -34.08 -20.86 -8.51
C THR A 69 -33.65 -22.07 -7.68
N PHE A 70 -32.44 -21.98 -7.12
CA PHE A 70 -31.97 -22.94 -6.13
C PHE A 70 -31.11 -22.29 -5.06
N THR A 71 -31.02 -22.93 -3.92
CA THR A 71 -30.21 -22.46 -2.81
C THR A 71 -28.97 -23.33 -2.69
N THR A 72 -27.79 -22.70 -2.66
CA THR A 72 -26.52 -23.40 -2.44
C THR A 72 -26.31 -23.60 -0.92
N LYS A 73 -25.68 -24.73 -0.53
CA LYS A 73 -25.37 -25.01 0.88
C LYS A 73 -24.35 -24.04 1.45
N ASP A 74 -23.41 -23.58 0.61
CA ASP A 74 -22.32 -22.72 1.04
C ASP A 74 -22.54 -21.29 0.54
N ILE A 75 -22.46 -20.32 1.48
CA ILE A 75 -22.45 -18.90 1.16
C ILE A 75 -21.01 -18.50 0.92
N LYS A 76 -20.68 -18.04 -0.30
CA LYS A 76 -19.37 -17.46 -0.59
C LYS A 76 -19.20 -16.17 0.22
N GLN A 77 -18.14 -16.13 1.03
CA GLN A 77 -17.80 -14.92 1.78
C GLN A 77 -17.12 -13.91 0.84
N GLY A 78 -17.65 -12.69 0.80
CA GLY A 78 -17.01 -11.57 0.11
C GLY A 78 -15.70 -11.11 0.77
N GLY A 79 -15.02 -10.14 0.15
CA GLY A 79 -13.86 -9.49 0.73
C GLY A 79 -12.52 -10.19 0.49
N PHE A 80 -12.45 -11.19 -0.40
CA PHE A 80 -11.19 -11.86 -0.74
C PHE A 80 -10.12 -10.86 -1.21
N LEU A 81 -10.45 -9.98 -2.17
CA LEU A 81 -9.55 -8.93 -2.65
C LEU A 81 -9.08 -8.00 -1.51
N ARG A 82 -10.00 -7.59 -0.63
CA ARG A 82 -9.70 -6.73 0.52
C ARG A 82 -8.70 -7.37 1.49
N ARG A 83 -8.84 -8.67 1.77
CA ARG A 83 -7.96 -9.42 2.67
C ARG A 83 -6.55 -9.62 2.12
N LEU A 84 -6.38 -9.63 0.80
CA LEU A 84 -5.09 -9.88 0.15
C LEU A 84 -4.21 -8.63 0.01
N TRP A 85 -4.68 -7.44 0.40
CA TRP A 85 -3.82 -6.27 0.53
C TRP A 85 -2.84 -6.45 1.67
N LYS A 86 -1.57 -6.33 1.37
CA LYS A 86 -0.44 -6.52 2.29
C LYS A 86 0.60 -5.44 2.10
N VAL A 87 1.52 -5.35 3.04
CA VAL A 87 2.71 -4.49 2.95
C VAL A 87 3.96 -5.33 3.21
N THR A 88 5.05 -4.96 2.57
CA THR A 88 6.36 -5.56 2.83
C THR A 88 6.91 -5.09 4.18
N ARG A 89 7.98 -5.73 4.65
CA ARG A 89 8.86 -5.15 5.67
C ARG A 89 9.56 -3.92 5.07
N ILE A 90 10.07 -3.04 5.95
CA ILE A 90 10.92 -1.93 5.52
C ILE A 90 12.19 -2.52 4.91
N ASN A 91 12.50 -2.10 3.69
CA ASN A 91 13.75 -2.43 3.01
C ASN A 91 14.66 -1.21 3.07
N LYS A 92 15.91 -1.43 3.49
CA LYS A 92 16.96 -0.42 3.57
C LYS A 92 17.91 -0.58 2.38
N SER A 93 18.23 0.51 1.72
CA SER A 93 19.18 0.56 0.62
C SER A 93 20.07 1.81 0.75
N LYS A 94 21.12 1.91 -0.08
CA LYS A 94 21.94 3.14 -0.18
C LYS A 94 21.15 4.39 -0.59
N LYS A 95 19.94 4.22 -1.15
CA LYS A 95 19.07 5.32 -1.59
C LYS A 95 18.02 5.72 -0.56
N GLY A 96 18.01 5.07 0.61
CA GLY A 96 17.04 5.30 1.67
C GLY A 96 16.21 4.05 2.00
N VAL A 97 15.06 4.26 2.63
CA VAL A 97 14.13 3.22 3.07
C VAL A 97 12.94 3.11 2.13
N SER A 98 12.43 1.90 1.93
CA SER A 98 11.26 1.64 1.11
C SER A 98 10.31 0.62 1.73
N LYS A 99 9.02 0.73 1.41
CA LYS A 99 7.97 -0.19 1.83
C LYS A 99 6.91 -0.26 0.75
N THR A 100 6.44 -1.45 0.38
CA THR A 100 5.53 -1.64 -0.75
C THR A 100 4.17 -2.11 -0.28
N ILE A 101 3.10 -1.50 -0.82
CA ILE A 101 1.72 -2.00 -0.70
C ILE A 101 1.45 -2.86 -1.94
N TYR A 102 0.95 -4.07 -1.76
CA TYR A 102 0.65 -5.00 -2.85
C TYR A 102 -0.57 -5.86 -2.59
N ASN A 103 -1.10 -6.45 -3.65
CA ASN A 103 -2.21 -7.39 -3.59
C ASN A 103 -1.87 -8.64 -4.41
N ASN A 104 -2.13 -9.83 -3.86
CA ASN A 104 -1.81 -11.10 -4.51
C ASN A 104 -2.99 -11.71 -5.29
N ALA A 105 -4.12 -11.01 -5.41
CA ALA A 105 -5.21 -11.50 -6.24
C ALA A 105 -4.93 -11.24 -7.72
N ASP A 106 -5.00 -12.26 -8.56
CA ASP A 106 -4.72 -12.17 -10.01
C ASP A 106 -5.59 -11.13 -10.72
N TYR A 107 -6.79 -10.90 -10.22
CA TYR A 107 -7.73 -9.93 -10.76
C TYR A 107 -7.65 -8.54 -10.12
N ALA A 108 -6.71 -8.31 -9.19
CA ALA A 108 -6.59 -7.02 -8.48
C ALA A 108 -6.39 -5.84 -9.45
N ALA A 109 -5.56 -6.02 -10.48
CA ALA A 109 -5.31 -5.01 -11.50
C ALA A 109 -6.58 -4.67 -12.30
N TYR A 110 -7.39 -5.67 -12.65
CA TYR A 110 -8.66 -5.47 -13.36
C TYR A 110 -9.66 -4.67 -12.54
N VAL A 111 -9.74 -4.91 -11.23
CA VAL A 111 -10.62 -4.13 -10.35
C VAL A 111 -10.07 -2.72 -10.15
N ASN A 112 -8.74 -2.57 -10.03
CA ASN A 112 -8.11 -1.27 -9.80
C ASN A 112 -8.19 -0.36 -11.02
N TYR A 113 -7.80 -0.85 -12.20
CA TYR A 113 -7.71 -0.05 -13.43
C TYR A 113 -8.91 -0.16 -14.35
N GLY A 114 -9.76 -1.14 -14.12
CA GLY A 114 -10.83 -1.48 -15.03
C GLY A 114 -10.38 -2.46 -16.12
N HIS A 115 -11.33 -2.94 -16.89
CA HIS A 115 -11.06 -3.91 -17.96
C HIS A 115 -12.13 -3.87 -19.04
N ARG A 116 -11.76 -4.33 -20.22
CA ARG A 116 -12.69 -4.53 -21.34
C ARG A 116 -13.57 -5.75 -21.10
N VAL A 117 -14.81 -5.65 -21.51
CA VAL A 117 -15.74 -6.80 -21.58
C VAL A 117 -15.73 -7.31 -23.01
N VAL A 118 -15.51 -8.61 -23.19
CA VAL A 118 -15.51 -9.26 -24.51
C VAL A 118 -16.63 -10.26 -24.64
N ASN A 119 -17.18 -10.39 -25.85
CA ASN A 119 -18.14 -11.44 -26.19
C ASN A 119 -17.42 -12.78 -26.46
N LYS A 120 -18.19 -13.82 -26.81
CA LYS A 120 -17.64 -15.14 -27.13
C LYS A 120 -16.72 -15.17 -28.37
N LEU A 121 -16.80 -14.17 -29.24
CA LEU A 121 -15.97 -14.00 -30.44
C LEU A 121 -14.70 -13.19 -30.15
N GLY A 122 -14.49 -12.71 -28.89
CA GLY A 122 -13.34 -11.88 -28.50
C GLY A 122 -13.50 -10.40 -28.82
N GLU A 123 -14.65 -9.96 -29.32
CA GLU A 123 -14.93 -8.55 -29.63
C GLU A 123 -15.26 -7.77 -28.36
N THR A 124 -14.78 -6.53 -28.28
CA THR A 124 -15.06 -5.65 -27.13
C THR A 124 -16.50 -5.15 -27.19
N VAL A 125 -17.30 -5.53 -26.21
CA VAL A 125 -18.72 -5.13 -26.08
C VAL A 125 -18.95 -4.11 -24.97
N GLY A 126 -17.93 -3.78 -24.18
CA GLY A 126 -18.05 -2.79 -23.11
C GLY A 126 -16.76 -2.61 -22.32
N TRP A 127 -16.83 -1.75 -21.30
CA TRP A 127 -15.73 -1.45 -20.40
C TRP A 127 -16.23 -1.35 -18.96
N VAL A 128 -15.57 -2.02 -18.03
CA VAL A 128 -15.80 -1.88 -16.60
C VAL A 128 -14.81 -0.85 -16.05
N LYS A 129 -15.33 0.22 -15.47
CA LYS A 129 -14.51 1.31 -14.91
C LYS A 129 -13.75 0.85 -13.66
N GLY A 130 -12.47 1.20 -13.61
CA GLY A 130 -11.59 0.93 -12.45
C GLY A 130 -12.01 1.68 -11.19
N LYS A 131 -11.65 1.12 -10.04
CA LYS A 131 -11.92 1.72 -8.71
C LYS A 131 -10.80 2.62 -8.20
N PHE A 132 -9.59 2.50 -8.77
CA PHE A 132 -8.39 3.28 -8.41
C PHE A 132 -8.11 3.27 -6.90
N MET A 133 -8.20 2.09 -6.30
CA MET A 133 -8.05 1.91 -4.85
C MET A 133 -6.63 2.22 -4.39
N LEU A 134 -5.64 1.73 -5.15
CA LEU A 134 -4.22 1.91 -4.83
C LEU A 134 -3.80 3.37 -4.99
N GLU A 135 -4.20 4.03 -6.07
CA GLU A 135 -3.86 5.43 -6.35
C GLU A 135 -4.42 6.38 -5.29
N LYS A 136 -5.64 6.11 -4.81
CA LYS A 136 -6.25 6.86 -3.70
C LYS A 136 -5.45 6.68 -2.42
N ALA A 137 -5.07 5.42 -2.13
CA ALA A 137 -4.27 5.11 -0.95
C ALA A 137 -2.88 5.75 -1.00
N ILE A 138 -2.20 5.74 -2.16
CA ILE A 138 -0.89 6.40 -2.33
C ILE A 138 -1.00 7.91 -2.08
N LYS A 139 -2.02 8.58 -2.63
CA LYS A 139 -2.27 10.01 -2.33
C LYS A 139 -2.47 10.27 -0.82
N ARG A 140 -3.05 9.31 -0.12
CA ARG A 140 -3.20 9.40 1.34
C ARG A 140 -1.86 9.20 2.05
N VAL A 141 -1.05 8.22 1.59
CA VAL A 141 0.31 7.98 2.10
C VAL A 141 1.16 9.25 1.98
N ASP A 142 1.18 9.87 0.79
CA ASP A 142 1.99 11.08 0.54
C ASP A 142 1.64 12.21 1.53
N LYS A 143 0.36 12.47 1.76
CA LYS A 143 -0.09 13.47 2.74
C LYS A 143 0.32 13.13 4.17
N GLU A 144 0.19 11.86 4.56
CA GLU A 144 0.55 11.39 5.89
C GLU A 144 2.06 11.35 6.12
N MET A 145 2.86 11.14 5.06
CA MET A 145 4.32 11.22 5.14
C MET A 145 4.77 12.63 5.53
N VAL A 146 4.28 13.66 4.85
CA VAL A 146 4.62 15.06 5.17
C VAL A 146 4.24 15.38 6.60
N LYS A 147 2.99 15.09 6.99
CA LYS A 147 2.48 15.34 8.35
C LYS A 147 3.30 14.61 9.42
N SER A 148 3.58 13.33 9.19
CA SER A 148 4.33 12.50 10.16
C SER A 148 5.77 12.95 10.28
N PHE A 149 6.39 13.41 9.19
CA PHE A 149 7.74 13.96 9.20
C PHE A 149 7.79 15.26 10.04
N GLU A 150 6.86 16.18 9.81
CA GLU A 150 6.76 17.41 10.61
C GLU A 150 6.56 17.12 12.11
N GLU A 151 5.73 16.12 12.45
CA GLU A 151 5.50 15.70 13.83
C GLU A 151 6.79 15.15 14.47
N GLU A 152 7.56 14.31 13.77
CA GLU A 152 8.81 13.75 14.30
C GLU A 152 9.89 14.83 14.45
N VAL A 153 10.03 15.74 13.49
CA VAL A 153 10.99 16.87 13.61
C VAL A 153 10.66 17.78 14.79
N ARG A 154 9.38 18.07 15.04
CA ARG A 154 8.97 18.89 16.22
C ARG A 154 9.23 18.21 17.56
N ARG A 155 9.37 16.89 17.61
CA ARG A 155 9.68 16.15 18.85
C ARG A 155 11.17 16.20 19.24
N ILE A 156 12.02 16.53 18.29
CA ILE A 156 13.47 16.57 18.47
C ILE A 156 13.91 17.99 18.88
N ASN A 157 13.14 19.01 18.51
CA ASN A 157 13.34 20.41 18.92
C ASN A 157 12.60 20.73 20.22
#